data_83cc2f528fa826a83c8792bae7a46879
#
_entry.id   83cc2f528fa826a83c8792bae7a46879
#
_cell.length_a   1.000
_cell.length_b   1.000
_cell.length_c   1.000
_cell.angle_alpha   90.00
_cell.angle_beta   90.00
_cell.angle_gamma   90.00
#
_symmetry.space_group_name_H-M   'P 1'
#
loop_
_entity.id
_entity.type
_entity.pdbx_description
1 polymer ?
#
loop_
_entity_poly.entity_id
_entity_poly.type
_entity_poly.pdbx_seq_one_letter_code
_entity_poly.pdbx_strand_id
1 'polypeptide(L)'
;KALASFTKLLNEGSEPISIIRNVTYHFNKLLTCLGMVEQGETVDKALMRLTPPIIFFRKSSFKMQVSLWPKERLFSVLELLYKCERDCKSTNMPVEEIVSYTLMQIGSAAAKLNRRGY
;
A
#
# COMPACT_ATOMS: atom_id res chain seq x y z
N LYS A 1 -0.32 10.10 4.15
CA LYS A 1 -1.26 9.50 5.09
C LYS A 1 -0.79 8.13 5.48
N ALA A 2 -1.30 7.05 4.86
CA ALA A 2 -0.80 5.73 5.24
C ALA A 2 0.70 5.60 4.99
N LEU A 3 1.18 6.07 3.84
CA LEU A 3 2.60 6.01 3.52
C LEU A 3 3.44 6.94 4.39
N ALA A 4 2.88 8.09 4.77
CA ALA A 4 3.57 8.98 5.70
C ALA A 4 3.76 8.31 7.06
N SER A 5 2.77 7.55 7.53
CA SER A 5 2.89 6.80 8.78
C SER A 5 3.99 5.74 8.69
N PHE A 6 4.10 5.04 7.56
CA PHE A 6 5.15 4.05 7.39
C PHE A 6 6.53 4.70 7.32
N THR A 7 6.64 5.83 6.65
CA THR A 7 7.90 6.59 6.60
C THR A 7 8.31 7.04 8.00
N LYS A 8 7.34 7.48 8.80
CA LYS A 8 7.61 7.88 10.17
C LYS A 8 8.13 6.70 11.01
N LEU A 9 7.55 5.52 10.86
CA LEU A 9 8.02 4.33 11.55
C LEU A 9 9.46 4.01 11.18
N LEU A 10 9.81 4.13 9.90
CA LEU A 10 11.17 3.92 9.44
C LEU A 10 12.12 4.90 10.11
N ASN A 11 11.75 6.18 10.18
CA ASN A 11 12.57 7.20 10.81
C ASN A 11 12.71 7.00 12.31
N GLU A 12 11.75 6.33 12.94
CA GLU A 12 11.78 6.01 14.36
C GLU A 12 12.53 4.72 14.67
N GLY A 13 13.16 4.11 13.68
CA GLY A 13 13.99 2.92 13.89
C GLY A 13 13.27 1.58 13.76
N SER A 14 12.05 1.57 13.26
CA SER A 14 11.36 0.31 12.99
C SER A 14 12.08 -0.47 11.91
N GLU A 15 11.99 -1.80 11.97
CA GLU A 15 12.68 -2.64 11.01
C GLU A 15 12.16 -2.42 9.59
N PRO A 16 13.03 -2.06 8.63
CA PRO A 16 12.59 -1.70 7.27
C PRO A 16 11.83 -2.80 6.54
N ILE A 17 12.26 -4.06 6.67
CA ILE A 17 11.58 -5.16 5.98
C ILE A 17 10.16 -5.35 6.51
N SER A 18 9.97 -5.19 7.82
CA SER A 18 8.63 -5.27 8.41
C SER A 18 7.73 -4.17 7.88
N ILE A 19 8.26 -2.96 7.69
CA ILE A 19 7.50 -1.86 7.12
C ILE A 19 7.05 -2.21 5.71
N ILE A 20 7.96 -2.71 4.87
CA ILE A 20 7.63 -3.08 3.50
C ILE A 20 6.56 -4.18 3.45
N ARG A 21 6.65 -5.17 4.34
CA ARG A 21 5.63 -6.21 4.41
C ARG A 21 4.26 -5.67 4.78
N ASN A 22 4.22 -4.72 5.71
CA ASN A 22 2.97 -4.08 6.10
C ASN A 22 2.37 -3.27 4.96
N VAL A 23 3.21 -2.55 4.22
CA VAL A 23 2.75 -1.78 3.06
C VAL A 23 2.23 -2.73 1.98
N THR A 24 2.95 -3.82 1.71
CA THR A 24 2.53 -4.84 0.74
C THR A 24 1.16 -5.41 1.12
N TYR A 25 0.98 -5.73 2.39
CA TYR A 25 -0.28 -6.26 2.90
C TYR A 25 -1.42 -5.28 2.66
N HIS A 26 -1.17 -3.99 2.93
CA HIS A 26 -2.17 -2.94 2.70
C HIS A 26 -2.59 -2.87 1.23
N PHE A 27 -1.63 -2.86 0.31
CA PHE A 27 -1.95 -2.76 -1.11
C PHE A 27 -2.59 -4.03 -1.65
N ASN A 28 -2.26 -5.19 -1.11
CA ASN A 28 -2.96 -6.43 -1.46
C ASN A 28 -4.42 -6.39 -1.04
N LYS A 29 -4.71 -5.80 0.12
CA LYS A 29 -6.10 -5.62 0.56
C LYS A 29 -6.87 -4.69 -0.38
N LEU A 30 -6.21 -3.60 -0.83
CA LEU A 30 -6.83 -2.70 -1.80
C LEU A 30 -7.18 -3.44 -3.09
N LEU A 31 -6.26 -4.23 -3.60
CA LEU A 31 -6.48 -4.99 -4.83
C LEU A 31 -7.59 -6.00 -4.66
N THR A 32 -7.62 -6.72 -3.54
CA THR A 32 -8.67 -7.69 -3.26
C THR A 32 -10.03 -7.02 -3.19
N CYS A 33 -10.13 -5.89 -2.49
CA CYS A 33 -11.36 -5.14 -2.39
C CYS A 33 -11.83 -4.65 -3.75
N LEU A 34 -10.91 -4.12 -4.55
CA LEU A 34 -11.25 -3.64 -5.90
C LEU A 34 -11.78 -4.77 -6.77
N GLY A 35 -11.19 -5.97 -6.68
CA GLY A 35 -11.66 -7.13 -7.42
C GLY A 35 -13.10 -7.50 -7.04
N MET A 36 -13.44 -7.45 -5.75
CA MET A 36 -14.79 -7.73 -5.31
C MET A 36 -15.78 -6.70 -5.84
N VAL A 37 -15.39 -5.42 -5.82
CA VAL A 37 -16.22 -4.34 -6.34
C VAL A 37 -16.46 -4.50 -7.83
N GLU A 38 -15.44 -4.92 -8.57
CA GLU A 38 -15.59 -5.18 -10.02
C GLU A 38 -16.54 -6.32 -10.31
N GLN A 39 -16.71 -7.24 -9.35
CA GLN A 39 -17.65 -8.35 -9.51
C GLN A 39 -19.07 -7.97 -9.06
N GLY A 40 -19.30 -6.72 -8.73
CA GLY A 40 -20.63 -6.22 -8.41
C GLY A 40 -20.92 -6.01 -6.94
N GLU A 41 -19.99 -6.26 -6.03
CA GLU A 41 -20.20 -6.04 -4.61
C GLU A 41 -20.07 -4.56 -4.28
N THR A 42 -20.75 -4.12 -3.23
CA THR A 42 -20.54 -2.78 -2.71
C THR A 42 -19.20 -2.72 -1.98
N VAL A 43 -18.62 -1.52 -1.90
CA VAL A 43 -17.36 -1.35 -1.17
C VAL A 43 -17.52 -1.76 0.29
N ASP A 44 -18.64 -1.42 0.92
CA ASP A 44 -18.88 -1.77 2.31
C ASP A 44 -18.88 -3.29 2.55
N LYS A 45 -19.53 -4.03 1.67
CA LYS A 45 -19.55 -5.50 1.78
C LYS A 45 -18.15 -6.08 1.53
N ALA A 46 -17.42 -5.55 0.55
CA ALA A 46 -16.08 -6.01 0.28
C ALA A 46 -15.17 -5.81 1.48
N LEU A 47 -15.26 -4.65 2.14
CA LEU A 47 -14.45 -4.36 3.33
C LEU A 47 -14.73 -5.34 4.46
N MET A 48 -15.98 -5.75 4.64
CA MET A 48 -16.33 -6.69 5.69
C MET A 48 -15.81 -8.11 5.42
N ARG A 49 -15.57 -8.44 4.16
CA ARG A 49 -15.08 -9.77 3.77
C ARG A 49 -13.57 -9.90 3.83
N LEU A 50 -12.85 -8.79 4.01
CA LEU A 50 -11.40 -8.82 4.17
C LEU A 50 -11.01 -9.46 5.49
N THR A 51 -9.92 -10.18 5.51
CA THR A 51 -9.43 -10.86 6.71
C THR A 51 -8.05 -10.35 7.08
N PRO A 52 -7.87 -9.67 8.22
CA PRO A 52 -8.94 -9.25 9.14
C PRO A 52 -9.78 -8.10 8.57
N PRO A 53 -11.00 -7.90 9.05
CA PRO A 53 -11.85 -6.80 8.57
C PRO A 53 -11.21 -5.45 8.85
N ILE A 54 -11.54 -4.47 8.00
CA ILE A 54 -11.01 -3.11 8.16
C ILE A 54 -11.69 -2.46 9.38
N ILE A 55 -10.89 -1.90 10.25
CA ILE A 55 -11.36 -1.25 11.47
C ILE A 55 -12.18 -0.01 11.10
N PHE A 56 -13.27 0.22 11.83
CA PHE A 56 -14.22 1.27 11.52
C PHE A 56 -13.59 2.63 11.27
N PHE A 57 -12.68 3.08 12.14
CA PHE A 57 -12.11 4.42 11.99
C PHE A 57 -11.14 4.56 10.82
N ARG A 58 -10.72 3.45 10.19
CA ARG A 58 -9.89 3.46 8.98
C ARG A 58 -10.70 3.26 7.70
N LYS A 59 -11.98 2.98 7.86
CA LYS A 59 -12.84 2.60 6.75
C LYS A 59 -12.96 3.70 5.69
N SER A 60 -13.14 4.94 6.11
CA SER A 60 -13.28 6.06 5.18
C SER A 60 -12.03 6.26 4.34
N SER A 61 -10.86 6.21 4.97
CA SER A 61 -9.59 6.36 4.27
C SER A 61 -9.39 5.21 3.26
N PHE A 62 -9.70 4.00 3.67
CA PHE A 62 -9.56 2.83 2.81
C PHE A 62 -10.50 2.91 1.60
N LYS A 63 -11.75 3.32 1.83
CA LYS A 63 -12.73 3.50 0.74
C LYS A 63 -12.25 4.52 -0.28
N MET A 64 -11.68 5.62 0.20
CA MET A 64 -11.13 6.64 -0.68
C MET A 64 -10.01 6.06 -1.56
N GLN A 65 -9.12 5.28 -0.96
CA GLN A 65 -8.02 4.67 -1.70
C GLN A 65 -8.51 3.68 -2.75
N VAL A 66 -9.53 2.88 -2.42
CA VAL A 66 -10.12 1.95 -3.38
C VAL A 66 -10.63 2.69 -4.61
N SER A 67 -11.22 3.86 -4.43
CA SER A 67 -11.75 4.63 -5.56
C SER A 67 -10.68 5.38 -6.32
N LEU A 68 -9.53 5.68 -5.69
CA LEU A 68 -8.45 6.45 -6.31
C LEU A 68 -7.48 5.59 -7.13
N TRP A 69 -7.19 4.38 -6.66
CA TRP A 69 -6.16 3.55 -7.28
C TRP A 69 -6.70 2.72 -8.43
N PRO A 70 -6.27 2.99 -9.68
CA PRO A 70 -6.59 2.08 -10.79
C PRO A 70 -5.89 0.75 -10.58
N LYS A 71 -6.49 -0.31 -11.09
CA LYS A 71 -5.97 -1.67 -10.93
C LYS A 71 -4.53 -1.80 -11.45
N GLU A 72 -4.24 -1.21 -12.59
CA GLU A 72 -2.91 -1.27 -13.20
C GLU A 72 -1.85 -0.61 -12.29
N ARG A 73 -2.24 0.47 -11.62
CA ARG A 73 -1.33 1.14 -10.69
C ARG A 73 -1.08 0.31 -9.45
N LEU A 74 -2.10 -0.40 -8.97
CA LEU A 74 -1.93 -1.30 -7.84
C LEU A 74 -0.96 -2.41 -8.17
N PHE A 75 -1.07 -3.00 -9.36
CA PHE A 75 -0.12 -4.02 -9.80
C PHE A 75 1.30 -3.47 -9.86
N SER A 76 1.47 -2.25 -10.40
CA SER A 76 2.80 -1.62 -10.48
C SER A 76 3.40 -1.40 -9.10
N VAL A 77 2.60 -0.93 -8.15
CA VAL A 77 3.07 -0.72 -6.77
C VAL A 77 3.47 -2.05 -6.13
N LEU A 78 2.66 -3.09 -6.31
CA LEU A 78 2.98 -4.39 -5.75
C LEU A 78 4.27 -4.97 -6.34
N GLU A 79 4.50 -4.76 -7.64
CA GLU A 79 5.77 -5.17 -8.25
C GLU A 79 6.96 -4.47 -7.62
N LEU A 80 6.83 -3.15 -7.38
CA LEU A 80 7.88 -2.39 -6.69
C LEU A 80 8.14 -2.93 -5.29
N LEU A 81 7.08 -3.27 -4.58
CA LEU A 81 7.19 -3.78 -3.21
C LEU A 81 7.85 -5.15 -3.17
N TYR A 82 7.46 -6.04 -4.07
CA TYR A 82 8.07 -7.37 -4.15
C TYR A 82 9.54 -7.29 -4.52
N LYS A 83 9.89 -6.42 -5.46
CA LYS A 83 11.27 -6.19 -5.83
C LYS A 83 12.07 -5.63 -4.65
N CYS A 84 11.48 -4.68 -3.93
CA CYS A 84 12.12 -4.09 -2.76
C CYS A 84 12.44 -5.16 -1.70
N GLU A 85 11.48 -6.00 -1.38
CA GLU A 85 11.70 -7.04 -0.39
C GLU A 85 12.77 -8.03 -0.84
N ARG A 86 12.74 -8.40 -2.12
CA ARG A 86 13.76 -9.31 -2.69
C ARG A 86 15.15 -8.70 -2.62
N ASP A 87 15.27 -7.43 -2.99
CA ASP A 87 16.56 -6.74 -2.96
C ASP A 87 17.09 -6.60 -1.53
N CYS A 88 16.19 -6.35 -0.56
CA CYS A 88 16.58 -6.22 0.84
C CYS A 88 17.13 -7.53 1.42
N LYS A 89 16.78 -8.66 0.85
CA LYS A 89 17.26 -9.95 1.31
C LYS A 89 18.61 -10.34 0.70
N SER A 90 19.10 -9.55 -0.27
CA SER A 90 20.40 -9.79 -0.88
C SER A 90 21.51 -9.37 0.07
N THR A 91 22.64 -10.08 -0.01
CA THR A 91 23.79 -9.82 0.86
C THR A 91 24.36 -8.42 0.62
N ASN A 92 24.69 -7.73 1.71
CA ASN A 92 25.34 -6.41 1.68
C ASN A 92 24.56 -5.30 0.99
N MET A 93 23.24 -5.41 0.95
CA MET A 93 22.40 -4.37 0.36
C MET A 93 22.05 -3.29 1.40
N PRO A 94 21.99 -2.02 1.00
CA PRO A 94 21.60 -0.92 1.90
C PRO A 94 20.09 -0.92 2.09
N VAL A 95 19.62 -1.75 3.02
CA VAL A 95 18.19 -2.03 3.22
C VAL A 95 17.39 -0.76 3.50
N GLU A 96 17.88 0.09 4.40
CA GLU A 96 17.14 1.29 4.78
C GLU A 96 16.95 2.24 3.61
N GLU A 97 18.00 2.42 2.80
CA GLU A 97 17.93 3.30 1.63
C GLU A 97 17.00 2.72 0.56
N ILE A 98 17.03 1.41 0.36
CA ILE A 98 16.15 0.75 -0.61
C ILE A 98 14.70 0.93 -0.21
N VAL A 99 14.39 0.72 1.07
CA VAL A 99 13.02 0.88 1.58
C VAL A 99 12.57 2.33 1.46
N SER A 100 13.40 3.28 1.88
CA SER A 100 13.08 4.71 1.79
C SER A 100 12.79 5.13 0.35
N TYR A 101 13.61 4.69 -0.58
CA TYR A 101 13.44 5.04 -1.99
C TYR A 101 12.13 4.46 -2.53
N THR A 102 11.83 3.21 -2.19
CA THR A 102 10.60 2.56 -2.62
C THR A 102 9.37 3.29 -2.10
N LEU A 103 9.38 3.65 -0.80
CA LEU A 103 8.27 4.41 -0.21
C LEU A 103 8.09 5.76 -0.87
N MET A 104 9.19 6.44 -1.22
CA MET A 104 9.12 7.70 -1.95
C MET A 104 8.46 7.53 -3.32
N GLN A 105 8.82 6.49 -4.05
CA GLN A 105 8.21 6.22 -5.36
C GLN A 105 6.71 6.00 -5.25
N ILE A 106 6.29 5.22 -4.25
CA ILE A 106 4.88 4.94 -4.03
C ILE A 106 4.14 6.21 -3.62
N GLY A 107 4.73 7.01 -2.72
CA GLY A 107 4.15 8.27 -2.29
C GLY A 107 3.99 9.25 -3.44
N SER A 108 4.95 9.29 -4.34
CA SER A 108 4.89 10.13 -5.54
C SER A 108 3.74 9.71 -6.46
N ALA A 109 3.57 8.40 -6.66
CA ALA A 109 2.47 7.88 -7.46
C ALA A 109 1.11 8.23 -6.83
N ALA A 110 1.00 8.09 -5.50
CA ALA A 110 -0.22 8.43 -4.79
C ALA A 110 -0.56 9.91 -4.92
N ALA A 111 0.44 10.78 -4.82
CA ALA A 111 0.24 12.22 -4.96
C ALA A 111 -0.27 12.58 -6.35
N LYS A 112 0.23 11.92 -7.39
CA LYS A 112 -0.24 12.15 -8.75
C LYS A 112 -1.70 11.75 -8.92
N LEU A 113 -2.11 10.64 -8.30
CA LEU A 113 -3.50 10.20 -8.34
C LEU A 113 -4.43 11.20 -7.66
N ASN A 114 -4.01 11.72 -6.50
CA ASN A 114 -4.79 12.72 -5.78
C ASN A 114 -5.00 13.98 -6.63
N ARG A 115 -3.98 14.44 -7.34
CA ARG A 115 -4.10 15.62 -8.19
C ARG A 115 -5.01 15.38 -9.39
N ARG A 116 -5.03 14.15 -9.92
CA ARG A 116 -5.90 13.81 -11.06
C ARG A 116 -7.35 13.55 -10.65
N GLY A 117 -7.56 13.25 -9.38
CA GLY A 117 -8.89 12.97 -8.87
C GLY A 117 -9.78 14.20 -8.73
N TYR A 118 -9.24 15.37 -9.01
CA TYR A 118 -9.99 16.64 -8.87
C TYR A 118 -9.86 17.49 -10.11
#